data_d05436d8497e1ad5ad97529d119801ec
#
_entry.id   d05436d8497e1ad5ad97529d119801ec
#
_cell.length_a   1.000
_cell.length_b   1.000
_cell.length_c   1.000
_cell.angle_alpha   90.00
_cell.angle_beta   90.00
_cell.angle_gamma   90.00
#
_symmetry.space_group_name_H-M   'P 1'
#
loop_
_entity.id
_entity.type
_entity.pdbx_description
1 polymer ?
#
loop_
_entity_poly.entity_id
_entity_poly.type
_entity_poly.pdbx_seq_one_letter_code
_entity_poly.pdbx_strand_id
1 'polypeptide(L)'
;SRNAEGKLAVKEEAAALQSQVKLASGTIKSSLFAASDEARVPDAVAIQMAEIFSADIDMHRELRRGDTFSVVYESMTADGEAIGWGQSTGRVLAAEFVNAGKTHQAVWYRGADGRGAYFDLSGQSKKRAFLASPMEFSRLSSGFAMRFHPLLQKWRAHLGVDYAAPTGTPVRTVGDGVVEFAGQQNGYGNVVQIKHNNARSTLYAHLSRIDVKAGQRIEQGQRIGAVGSTGWSTGPHLHFEFRVNGQHQDPLRIAKASEAVAL
;
A
#
# COMPACT_ATOMS: atom_id res chain seq x y z
N SER A 1 16.04 -38.61 -5.23
CA SER A 1 16.26 -40.07 -5.25
C SER A 1 17.38 -40.38 -6.24
N ARG A 2 18.07 -41.54 -6.06
CA ARG A 2 18.99 -42.06 -7.07
C ARG A 2 18.21 -43.09 -7.92
N ASN A 3 18.37 -43.03 -9.26
CA ASN A 3 17.82 -44.05 -10.14
C ASN A 3 18.63 -45.36 -10.05
N ALA A 4 18.17 -46.43 -10.70
CA ALA A 4 18.82 -47.73 -10.70
C ALA A 4 20.27 -47.72 -11.23
N GLU A 5 20.69 -46.66 -11.93
CA GLU A 5 22.05 -46.45 -12.46
C GLU A 5 22.93 -45.57 -11.53
N GLY A 6 22.44 -45.21 -10.33
CA GLY A 6 23.15 -44.40 -9.36
C GLY A 6 23.16 -42.89 -9.67
N LYS A 7 22.48 -42.42 -10.73
CA LYS A 7 22.36 -41.00 -11.09
C LYS A 7 21.28 -40.33 -10.27
N LEU A 8 21.50 -39.07 -9.91
CA LEU A 8 20.51 -38.25 -9.21
C LEU A 8 19.30 -38.02 -10.14
N ALA A 9 18.14 -38.45 -9.72
CA ALA A 9 16.87 -38.17 -10.37
C ALA A 9 16.13 -37.09 -9.58
N VAL A 10 15.75 -36.00 -10.23
CA VAL A 10 14.90 -34.95 -9.66
C VAL A 10 13.45 -35.36 -9.96
N LYS A 11 12.62 -35.42 -8.94
CA LYS A 11 11.18 -35.59 -9.03
C LYS A 11 10.55 -34.28 -8.60
N GLU A 12 9.78 -33.66 -9.46
CA GLU A 12 8.99 -32.47 -9.15
C GLU A 12 7.63 -32.94 -8.60
N GLU A 13 7.30 -32.56 -7.39
CA GLU A 13 6.02 -32.86 -6.77
C GLU A 13 5.32 -31.53 -6.44
N ALA A 14 4.08 -31.36 -6.93
CA ALA A 14 3.23 -30.23 -6.59
C ALA A 14 2.50 -30.55 -5.28
N ALA A 15 2.83 -29.86 -4.20
CA ALA A 15 2.09 -29.94 -2.95
C ALA A 15 0.76 -29.20 -3.05
N ALA A 16 -0.32 -29.80 -2.55
CA ALA A 16 -1.62 -29.13 -2.48
C ALA A 16 -1.60 -28.11 -1.33
N LEU A 17 -1.83 -26.84 -1.67
CA LEU A 17 -1.94 -25.78 -0.69
C LEU A 17 -3.28 -25.89 0.05
N GLN A 18 -3.22 -25.85 1.38
CA GLN A 18 -4.37 -25.80 2.26
C GLN A 18 -4.38 -24.48 3.03
N SER A 19 -5.55 -23.85 3.12
CA SER A 19 -5.74 -22.65 3.94
C SER A 19 -6.12 -23.05 5.37
N GLN A 20 -5.43 -22.49 6.35
CA GLN A 20 -5.75 -22.58 7.76
C GLN A 20 -6.04 -21.18 8.31
N VAL A 21 -7.05 -21.05 9.16
CA VAL A 21 -7.36 -19.81 9.86
C VAL A 21 -6.53 -19.74 11.15
N LYS A 22 -5.81 -18.64 11.33
CA LYS A 22 -5.02 -18.36 12.53
C LYS A 22 -5.53 -17.10 13.22
N LEU A 23 -5.47 -17.12 14.56
CA LEU A 23 -5.71 -15.97 15.42
C LEU A 23 -4.39 -15.59 16.10
N ALA A 24 -4.08 -14.32 16.13
CA ALA A 24 -2.96 -13.77 16.89
C ALA A 24 -3.31 -12.42 17.51
N SER A 25 -2.64 -12.09 18.60
CA SER A 25 -2.80 -10.80 19.30
C SER A 25 -1.44 -10.29 19.74
N GLY A 26 -1.26 -8.98 19.79
CA GLY A 26 -0.03 -8.35 20.20
C GLY A 26 -0.23 -7.01 20.87
N THR A 27 0.80 -6.56 21.58
CA THR A 27 0.83 -5.24 22.24
C THR A 27 1.97 -4.42 21.66
N ILE A 28 1.69 -3.18 21.30
CA ILE A 28 2.67 -2.25 20.75
C ILE A 28 3.63 -1.80 21.85
N LYS A 29 4.92 -2.10 21.67
CA LYS A 29 6.01 -1.62 22.52
C LYS A 29 6.84 -0.53 21.84
N SER A 30 7.02 -0.64 20.51
CA SER A 30 7.80 0.29 19.68
C SER A 30 7.15 0.54 18.31
N SER A 31 6.78 -0.51 17.58
CA SER A 31 6.14 -0.44 16.27
C SER A 31 5.18 -1.61 16.05
N LEU A 32 4.32 -1.50 15.04
CA LEU A 32 3.43 -2.60 14.63
C LEU A 32 4.24 -3.84 14.23
N PHE A 33 5.29 -3.67 13.41
CA PHE A 33 6.11 -4.79 12.94
C PHE A 33 6.82 -5.52 14.08
N ALA A 34 7.40 -4.78 15.03
CA ALA A 34 8.02 -5.42 16.20
C ALA A 34 7.02 -6.21 17.05
N ALA A 35 5.80 -5.70 17.20
CA ALA A 35 4.75 -6.40 17.93
C ALA A 35 4.20 -7.60 17.14
N SER A 36 4.15 -7.51 15.80
CA SER A 36 3.78 -8.63 14.93
C SER A 36 4.81 -9.75 14.99
N ASP A 37 6.10 -9.42 14.95
CA ASP A 37 7.20 -10.40 15.12
C ASP A 37 7.10 -11.15 16.45
N GLU A 38 6.90 -10.42 17.55
CA GLU A 38 6.71 -11.04 18.88
C GLU A 38 5.50 -12.00 18.90
N ALA A 39 4.41 -11.61 18.22
CA ALA A 39 3.20 -12.40 18.09
C ALA A 39 3.28 -13.50 17.01
N ARG A 40 4.42 -13.64 16.31
CA ARG A 40 4.65 -14.55 15.18
C ARG A 40 3.62 -14.35 14.05
N VAL A 41 3.21 -13.11 13.84
CA VAL A 41 2.35 -12.69 12.73
C VAL A 41 3.23 -12.33 11.54
N PRO A 42 3.00 -12.90 10.35
CA PRO A 42 3.77 -12.57 9.15
C PRO A 42 3.68 -11.08 8.79
N ASP A 43 4.77 -10.51 8.25
CA ASP A 43 4.83 -9.11 7.79
C ASP A 43 3.70 -8.76 6.83
N ALA A 44 3.34 -9.68 5.93
CA ALA A 44 2.24 -9.48 4.99
C ALA A 44 0.89 -9.26 5.69
N VAL A 45 0.67 -9.85 6.86
CA VAL A 45 -0.53 -9.61 7.69
C VAL A 45 -0.44 -8.26 8.39
N ALA A 46 0.74 -7.90 8.92
CA ALA A 46 0.96 -6.59 9.53
C ALA A 46 0.73 -5.45 8.52
N ILE A 47 1.19 -5.63 7.28
CA ILE A 47 0.95 -4.70 6.17
C ILE A 47 -0.55 -4.56 5.89
N GLN A 48 -1.28 -5.69 5.76
CA GLN A 48 -2.73 -5.67 5.55
C GLN A 48 -3.45 -4.95 6.71
N MET A 49 -3.08 -5.19 7.97
CA MET A 49 -3.65 -4.46 9.11
C MET A 49 -3.38 -2.95 9.01
N ALA A 50 -2.16 -2.56 8.67
CA ALA A 50 -1.83 -1.15 8.49
C ALA A 50 -2.67 -0.50 7.38
N GLU A 51 -2.94 -1.21 6.29
CA GLU A 51 -3.80 -0.73 5.20
C GLU A 51 -5.27 -0.65 5.62
N ILE A 52 -5.80 -1.68 6.27
CA ILE A 52 -7.19 -1.74 6.74
C ILE A 52 -7.51 -0.56 7.67
N PHE A 53 -6.61 -0.26 8.60
CA PHE A 53 -6.81 0.81 9.58
C PHE A 53 -6.16 2.15 9.20
N SER A 54 -5.56 2.27 8.02
CA SER A 54 -4.88 3.51 7.56
C SER A 54 -5.80 4.73 7.56
N ALA A 55 -7.09 4.48 7.52
CA ALA A 55 -8.14 5.47 7.58
C ALA A 55 -8.38 6.00 8.99
N ASP A 56 -8.18 5.16 9.99
CA ASP A 56 -8.51 5.41 11.39
C ASP A 56 -7.27 5.80 12.19
N ILE A 57 -6.09 5.27 11.83
CA ILE A 57 -4.85 5.35 12.59
C ILE A 57 -3.68 5.63 11.66
N ASP A 58 -2.91 6.69 11.93
CA ASP A 58 -1.60 6.89 11.31
C ASP A 58 -0.58 5.99 12.04
N MET A 59 -0.30 4.81 11.45
CA MET A 59 0.59 3.80 12.05
C MET A 59 2.02 4.28 12.30
N HIS A 60 2.43 5.43 11.74
CA HIS A 60 3.75 6.03 11.98
C HIS A 60 3.76 7.08 13.09
N ARG A 61 2.63 7.76 13.33
CA ARG A 61 2.57 8.92 14.22
C ARG A 61 1.66 8.75 15.42
N GLU A 62 0.64 7.91 15.31
CA GLU A 62 -0.42 7.79 16.31
C GLU A 62 -0.31 6.53 17.16
N LEU A 63 0.54 5.55 16.77
CA LEU A 63 0.80 4.38 17.61
C LEU A 63 1.45 4.75 18.93
N ARG A 64 0.94 4.17 20.00
CA ARG A 64 1.43 4.37 21.37
C ARG A 64 1.81 3.06 22.00
N ARG A 65 2.76 3.12 22.90
CA ARG A 65 3.09 1.99 23.78
C ARG A 65 1.87 1.61 24.60
N GLY A 66 1.50 0.33 24.55
CA GLY A 66 0.31 -0.20 25.22
C GLY A 66 -0.91 -0.35 24.31
N ASP A 67 -0.89 0.19 23.08
CA ASP A 67 -1.89 -0.14 22.07
C ASP A 67 -1.86 -1.64 21.78
N THR A 68 -2.99 -2.22 21.40
CA THR A 68 -3.10 -3.66 21.15
C THR A 68 -3.75 -3.93 19.82
N PHE A 69 -3.45 -5.10 19.25
CA PHE A 69 -4.17 -5.62 18.10
C PHE A 69 -4.54 -7.08 18.29
N SER A 70 -5.60 -7.49 17.61
CA SER A 70 -5.99 -8.88 17.40
C SER A 70 -6.30 -9.07 15.93
N VAL A 71 -5.86 -10.18 15.34
CA VAL A 71 -6.03 -10.44 13.91
C VAL A 71 -6.37 -11.90 13.66
N VAL A 72 -7.35 -12.13 12.82
CA VAL A 72 -7.71 -13.44 12.24
C VAL A 72 -7.32 -13.41 10.78
N TYR A 73 -6.52 -14.37 10.33
CA TYR A 73 -5.98 -14.40 8.98
C TYR A 73 -5.83 -15.83 8.44
N GLU A 74 -5.80 -15.94 7.12
CA GLU A 74 -5.50 -17.18 6.42
C GLU A 74 -3.99 -17.39 6.35
N SER A 75 -3.55 -18.61 6.67
CA SER A 75 -2.17 -19.07 6.50
C SER A 75 -2.18 -20.29 5.60
N MET A 76 -1.30 -20.30 4.59
CA MET A 76 -1.19 -21.44 3.68
C MET A 76 -0.24 -22.48 4.25
N THR A 77 -0.62 -23.73 4.15
CA THR A 77 0.19 -24.90 4.49
C THR A 77 0.33 -25.81 3.29
N ALA A 78 1.45 -26.50 3.18
CA ALA A 78 1.66 -27.58 2.24
C ALA A 78 1.96 -28.85 3.05
N ASP A 79 1.22 -29.90 2.83
CA ASP A 79 1.34 -31.18 3.55
C ASP A 79 1.29 -31.04 5.08
N GLY A 80 0.54 -30.04 5.59
CA GLY A 80 0.38 -29.74 7.01
C GLY A 80 1.47 -28.86 7.60
N GLU A 81 2.53 -28.51 6.86
CA GLU A 81 3.59 -27.61 7.30
C GLU A 81 3.35 -26.18 6.80
N ALA A 82 3.63 -25.19 7.65
CA ALA A 82 3.55 -23.79 7.28
C ALA A 82 4.61 -23.46 6.22
N ILE A 83 4.20 -22.79 5.16
CA ILE A 83 5.13 -22.37 4.10
C ILE A 83 5.84 -21.11 4.59
N GLY A 84 7.16 -21.18 4.76
CA GLY A 84 7.99 -20.08 5.28
C GLY A 84 8.43 -19.05 4.24
N TRP A 85 7.98 -19.14 2.98
CA TRP A 85 8.48 -18.33 1.86
C TRP A 85 7.41 -18.12 0.78
N GLY A 86 7.52 -17.03 0.02
CA GLY A 86 6.58 -16.70 -1.05
C GLY A 86 5.23 -16.15 -0.55
N GLN A 87 4.17 -16.43 -1.29
CA GLN A 87 2.78 -16.01 -0.97
C GLN A 87 2.12 -16.97 0.06
N SER A 88 2.82 -17.28 1.14
CA SER A 88 2.36 -18.20 2.19
C SER A 88 1.26 -17.63 3.09
N THR A 89 0.99 -16.34 2.96
CA THR A 89 0.01 -15.64 3.77
C THR A 89 -1.19 -15.28 2.92
N GLY A 90 -2.36 -15.71 3.35
CA GLY A 90 -3.62 -15.34 2.73
C GLY A 90 -4.10 -13.97 3.23
N ARG A 91 -5.41 -13.83 3.31
CA ARG A 91 -6.09 -12.59 3.65
C ARG A 91 -6.30 -12.46 5.16
N VAL A 92 -6.26 -11.23 5.66
CA VAL A 92 -6.87 -10.89 6.95
C VAL A 92 -8.39 -11.06 6.83
N LEU A 93 -8.98 -11.87 7.69
CA LEU A 93 -10.42 -12.13 7.72
C LEU A 93 -11.14 -11.18 8.68
N ALA A 94 -10.52 -10.90 9.81
CA ALA A 94 -11.00 -9.92 10.78
C ALA A 94 -9.81 -9.33 11.53
N ALA A 95 -9.91 -8.07 11.90
CA ALA A 95 -8.91 -7.43 12.74
C ALA A 95 -9.56 -6.42 13.70
N GLU A 96 -8.94 -6.29 14.87
CA GLU A 96 -9.24 -5.27 15.87
C GLU A 96 -7.94 -4.55 16.22
N PHE A 97 -8.02 -3.25 16.37
CA PHE A 97 -6.93 -2.42 16.84
C PHE A 97 -7.42 -1.45 17.91
N VAL A 98 -6.81 -1.49 19.09
CA VAL A 98 -7.09 -0.54 20.16
C VAL A 98 -5.96 0.49 20.19
N ASN A 99 -6.26 1.71 19.77
CA ASN A 99 -5.32 2.82 19.73
C ASN A 99 -5.80 3.94 20.64
N ALA A 100 -4.96 4.34 21.60
CA ALA A 100 -5.29 5.37 22.59
C ALA A 100 -6.64 5.15 23.30
N GLY A 101 -6.99 3.89 23.55
CA GLY A 101 -8.26 3.51 24.21
C GLY A 101 -9.47 3.45 23.28
N LYS A 102 -9.31 3.80 21.99
CA LYS A 102 -10.36 3.68 20.97
C LYS A 102 -10.21 2.37 20.21
N THR A 103 -11.29 1.62 20.12
CA THR A 103 -11.34 0.34 19.39
C THR A 103 -11.75 0.58 17.94
N HIS A 104 -10.97 0.03 17.01
CA HIS A 104 -11.22 0.00 15.57
C HIS A 104 -11.35 -1.46 15.15
N GLN A 105 -12.41 -1.80 14.43
CA GLN A 105 -12.69 -3.17 14.01
C GLN A 105 -12.92 -3.22 12.51
N ALA A 106 -12.53 -4.35 11.91
CA ALA A 106 -12.74 -4.60 10.50
C ALA A 106 -12.97 -6.09 10.25
N VAL A 107 -13.92 -6.41 9.38
CA VAL A 107 -14.25 -7.78 8.96
C VAL A 107 -14.25 -7.81 7.44
N TRP A 108 -13.63 -8.83 6.87
CA TRP A 108 -13.72 -9.09 5.44
C TRP A 108 -15.08 -9.66 5.07
N TYR A 109 -15.74 -9.04 4.12
CA TYR A 109 -16.98 -9.53 3.56
C TYR A 109 -16.91 -9.57 2.04
N ARG A 110 -17.47 -10.61 1.42
CA ARG A 110 -17.61 -10.74 -0.03
C ARG A 110 -19.07 -10.61 -0.39
N GLY A 111 -19.41 -9.60 -1.18
CA GLY A 111 -20.76 -9.37 -1.67
C GLY A 111 -21.23 -10.41 -2.70
N ALA A 112 -22.50 -10.38 -3.03
CA ALA A 112 -23.10 -11.26 -4.03
C ALA A 112 -22.52 -11.06 -5.46
N ASP A 113 -21.93 -9.89 -5.72
CA ASP A 113 -21.21 -9.57 -6.98
C ASP A 113 -19.80 -10.17 -7.03
N GLY A 114 -19.40 -10.94 -6.00
CA GLY A 114 -18.09 -11.57 -5.89
C GLY A 114 -16.96 -10.62 -5.43
N ARG A 115 -17.25 -9.31 -5.28
CA ARG A 115 -16.30 -8.34 -4.75
C ARG A 115 -16.23 -8.42 -3.24
N GLY A 116 -15.04 -8.28 -2.70
CA GLY A 116 -14.82 -8.29 -1.27
C GLY A 116 -14.22 -6.98 -0.79
N ALA A 117 -14.60 -6.57 0.42
CA ALA A 117 -14.05 -5.41 1.10
C ALA A 117 -14.08 -5.59 2.62
N TYR A 118 -13.36 -4.72 3.33
CA TYR A 118 -13.43 -4.66 4.78
C TYR A 118 -14.52 -3.70 5.22
N PHE A 119 -15.28 -4.10 6.24
CA PHE A 119 -16.35 -3.34 6.85
C PHE A 119 -16.15 -3.29 8.37
N ASP A 120 -16.57 -2.21 9.00
CA ASP A 120 -16.73 -2.21 10.44
C ASP A 120 -17.99 -2.99 10.87
N LEU A 121 -18.19 -3.16 12.18
CA LEU A 121 -19.34 -3.91 12.69
C LEU A 121 -20.68 -3.18 12.49
N SER A 122 -20.67 -1.91 12.09
CA SER A 122 -21.88 -1.17 11.69
C SER A 122 -22.22 -1.35 10.21
N GLY A 123 -21.39 -2.08 9.45
CA GLY A 123 -21.53 -2.31 8.00
C GLY A 123 -20.98 -1.17 7.14
N GLN A 124 -20.24 -0.22 7.72
CA GLN A 124 -19.59 0.83 6.95
C GLN A 124 -18.28 0.30 6.34
N SER A 125 -18.07 0.58 5.05
CA SER A 125 -16.86 0.16 4.34
C SER A 125 -15.61 0.85 4.92
N LYS A 126 -14.56 0.07 5.16
CA LYS A 126 -13.22 0.58 5.47
C LYS A 126 -12.45 1.02 4.23
N LYS A 127 -12.96 0.72 3.03
CA LYS A 127 -12.35 1.19 1.79
C LYS A 127 -12.55 2.69 1.67
N ARG A 128 -11.47 3.44 1.74
CA ARG A 128 -11.49 4.87 1.42
C ARG A 128 -11.33 5.09 -0.08
N ALA A 129 -11.79 6.24 -0.54
CA ALA A 129 -11.62 6.63 -1.94
C ALA A 129 -10.14 6.70 -2.34
N PHE A 130 -9.24 6.99 -1.39
CA PHE A 130 -7.81 7.09 -1.63
C PHE A 130 -6.99 6.48 -0.49
N LEU A 131 -5.92 5.75 -0.85
CA LEU A 131 -4.90 5.30 0.08
C LEU A 131 -4.13 6.50 0.65
N ALA A 132 -3.60 6.34 1.85
CA ALA A 132 -2.78 7.37 2.51
C ALA A 132 -1.41 7.57 1.82
N SER A 133 -0.89 6.54 1.15
CA SER A 133 0.41 6.57 0.49
C SER A 133 0.40 5.78 -0.83
N PRO A 134 1.09 6.28 -1.86
CA PRO A 134 1.31 5.57 -3.12
C PRO A 134 2.37 4.45 -3.03
N MET A 135 2.95 4.24 -1.86
CA MET A 135 3.94 3.19 -1.59
C MET A 135 3.68 2.55 -0.22
N GLU A 136 4.03 1.27 -0.09
CA GLU A 136 3.84 0.52 1.17
C GLU A 136 4.73 1.06 2.30
N PHE A 137 5.99 1.31 1.98
CA PHE A 137 6.96 1.85 2.91
C PHE A 137 7.62 3.08 2.29
N SER A 138 7.37 4.24 2.87
CA SER A 138 7.94 5.48 2.36
C SER A 138 8.23 6.47 3.47
N ARG A 139 9.38 7.10 3.36
CA ARG A 139 9.74 8.24 4.18
C ARG A 139 9.43 9.52 3.40
N LEU A 140 8.53 10.35 3.93
CA LEU A 140 8.32 11.68 3.41
C LEU A 140 9.61 12.49 3.54
N SER A 141 10.19 12.89 2.41
CA SER A 141 11.42 13.68 2.36
C SER A 141 11.15 15.17 2.14
N SER A 142 10.03 15.52 1.48
CA SER A 142 9.62 16.92 1.28
C SER A 142 8.11 17.05 1.21
N GLY A 143 7.54 18.00 1.96
CA GLY A 143 6.11 18.26 2.02
C GLY A 143 5.62 19.25 0.97
N PHE A 144 4.29 19.43 0.95
CA PHE A 144 3.59 20.42 0.13
C PHE A 144 3.79 21.82 0.73
N ALA A 145 4.71 22.62 0.15
CA ALA A 145 5.07 23.94 0.66
C ALA A 145 5.85 24.77 -0.37
N MET A 146 6.01 26.06 -0.08
CA MET A 146 7.02 26.88 -0.76
C MET A 146 8.42 26.44 -0.34
N ARG A 147 9.29 26.10 -1.28
CA ARG A 147 10.68 25.70 -1.01
C ARG A 147 11.66 26.32 -1.98
N PHE A 148 12.92 26.45 -1.57
CA PHE A 148 14.00 26.80 -2.46
C PHE A 148 14.35 25.61 -3.37
N HIS A 149 14.20 25.79 -4.68
CA HIS A 149 14.49 24.72 -5.65
C HIS A 149 16.01 24.67 -5.92
N PRO A 150 16.72 23.59 -5.55
CA PRO A 150 18.19 23.57 -5.58
C PRO A 150 18.78 23.69 -6.99
N LEU A 151 18.12 23.12 -8.00
CA LEU A 151 18.59 23.19 -9.39
C LEU A 151 18.25 24.51 -10.07
N LEU A 152 17.14 25.14 -9.73
CA LEU A 152 16.71 26.40 -10.33
C LEU A 152 17.14 27.62 -9.53
N GLN A 153 17.66 27.42 -8.33
CA GLN A 153 18.09 28.49 -7.37
C GLN A 153 17.02 29.57 -7.14
N LYS A 154 15.75 29.16 -7.09
CA LYS A 154 14.59 30.06 -6.89
C LYS A 154 13.62 29.44 -5.89
N TRP A 155 12.92 30.31 -5.14
CA TRP A 155 11.77 29.90 -4.36
C TRP A 155 10.63 29.50 -5.28
N ARG A 156 10.11 28.29 -5.10
CA ARG A 156 9.03 27.71 -5.89
C ARG A 156 8.07 26.93 -5.02
N ALA A 157 6.78 26.97 -5.37
CA ALA A 157 5.80 26.11 -4.77
C ALA A 157 6.14 24.64 -5.11
N HIS A 158 6.25 23.79 -4.09
CA HIS A 158 6.27 22.35 -4.24
C HIS A 158 4.83 21.88 -4.29
N LEU A 159 4.37 21.57 -5.48
CA LEU A 159 2.96 21.28 -5.79
C LEU A 159 2.54 19.84 -5.47
N GLY A 160 3.38 19.11 -4.77
CA GLY A 160 3.18 17.74 -4.35
C GLY A 160 3.95 17.41 -3.08
N VAL A 161 4.17 16.14 -2.85
CA VAL A 161 5.03 15.61 -1.79
C VAL A 161 6.06 14.66 -2.39
N ASP A 162 7.26 14.65 -1.81
CA ASP A 162 8.33 13.75 -2.23
C ASP A 162 8.51 12.64 -1.19
N TYR A 163 8.52 11.41 -1.67
CA TYR A 163 8.78 10.21 -0.88
C TYR A 163 10.14 9.63 -1.27
N ALA A 164 11.11 9.67 -0.35
CA ALA A 164 12.40 9.04 -0.57
C ALA A 164 12.27 7.52 -0.51
N ALA A 165 12.73 6.85 -1.55
CA ALA A 165 12.79 5.39 -1.61
C ALA A 165 13.85 4.95 -2.64
N PRO A 166 14.44 3.74 -2.50
CA PRO A 166 15.37 3.20 -3.48
C PRO A 166 14.74 3.09 -4.87
N THR A 167 15.57 3.26 -5.91
CA THR A 167 15.15 2.99 -7.30
C THR A 167 14.62 1.56 -7.41
N GLY A 168 13.49 1.39 -8.10
CA GLY A 168 12.84 0.09 -8.26
C GLY A 168 11.75 -0.21 -7.23
N THR A 169 11.63 0.59 -6.15
CA THR A 169 10.52 0.45 -5.18
C THR A 169 9.17 0.55 -5.90
N PRO A 170 8.24 -0.41 -5.70
CA PRO A 170 6.94 -0.39 -6.34
C PRO A 170 6.13 0.87 -6.01
N VAL A 171 5.55 1.48 -7.05
CA VAL A 171 4.60 2.58 -6.95
C VAL A 171 3.22 2.08 -7.34
N ARG A 172 2.22 2.35 -6.51
CA ARG A 172 0.82 1.96 -6.71
C ARG A 172 -0.10 3.17 -6.81
N THR A 173 -1.22 3.01 -7.52
CA THR A 173 -2.26 4.05 -7.52
C THR A 173 -2.93 4.16 -6.15
N VAL A 174 -3.20 5.39 -5.72
CA VAL A 174 -3.91 5.62 -4.44
C VAL A 174 -5.43 5.45 -4.55
N GLY A 175 -6.00 5.40 -5.75
CA GLY A 175 -7.45 5.27 -5.97
C GLY A 175 -7.78 4.58 -7.29
N ASP A 176 -9.03 4.12 -7.40
CA ASP A 176 -9.58 3.60 -8.65
C ASP A 176 -9.61 4.72 -9.71
N GLY A 177 -9.36 4.40 -10.98
CA GLY A 177 -9.38 5.41 -12.03
C GLY A 177 -9.03 4.92 -13.42
N VAL A 178 -8.75 5.88 -14.28
CA VAL A 178 -8.28 5.65 -15.64
C VAL A 178 -6.98 6.40 -15.84
N VAL A 179 -5.98 5.74 -16.40
CA VAL A 179 -4.71 6.36 -16.75
C VAL A 179 -4.95 7.38 -17.87
N GLU A 180 -4.76 8.65 -17.54
CA GLU A 180 -4.93 9.75 -18.49
C GLU A 180 -3.66 9.96 -19.31
N PHE A 181 -2.48 9.78 -18.68
CA PHE A 181 -1.18 9.89 -19.32
C PHE A 181 -0.19 8.89 -18.71
N ALA A 182 0.64 8.28 -19.55
CA ALA A 182 1.76 7.43 -19.16
C ALA A 182 2.89 7.60 -20.18
N GLY A 183 4.02 8.20 -19.77
CA GLY A 183 5.11 8.52 -20.67
C GLY A 183 6.12 9.51 -20.07
N GLN A 184 6.91 10.18 -20.92
CA GLN A 184 7.86 11.20 -20.51
C GLN A 184 7.25 12.59 -20.60
N GLN A 185 7.50 13.41 -19.58
CA GLN A 185 7.10 14.82 -19.53
C GLN A 185 8.26 15.66 -18.98
N ASN A 186 8.48 16.83 -19.60
CA ASN A 186 9.58 17.71 -19.21
C ASN A 186 9.51 18.08 -17.72
N GLY A 187 10.64 17.95 -17.02
CA GLY A 187 10.76 18.17 -15.58
C GLY A 187 10.34 16.95 -14.74
N TYR A 188 9.23 16.30 -15.03
CA TYR A 188 8.72 15.14 -14.30
C TYR A 188 9.42 13.81 -14.64
N GLY A 189 10.12 13.77 -15.81
CA GLY A 189 10.70 12.52 -16.29
C GLY A 189 9.62 11.53 -16.71
N ASN A 190 9.78 10.25 -16.36
CA ASN A 190 8.74 9.25 -16.55
C ASN A 190 7.62 9.50 -15.55
N VAL A 191 6.40 9.68 -16.05
CA VAL A 191 5.26 10.11 -15.26
C VAL A 191 3.99 9.33 -15.64
N VAL A 192 3.17 9.03 -14.64
CA VAL A 192 1.81 8.51 -14.78
C VAL A 192 0.84 9.53 -14.20
N GLN A 193 -0.22 9.87 -14.95
CA GLN A 193 -1.33 10.68 -14.46
C GLN A 193 -2.60 9.83 -14.50
N ILE A 194 -3.38 9.88 -13.43
CA ILE A 194 -4.58 9.09 -13.25
C ILE A 194 -5.74 10.02 -12.96
N LYS A 195 -6.80 9.86 -13.74
CA LYS A 195 -8.07 10.53 -13.50
C LYS A 195 -8.96 9.63 -12.66
N HIS A 196 -9.40 10.16 -11.52
CA HIS A 196 -10.33 9.53 -10.60
C HIS A 196 -11.75 10.12 -10.78
N ASN A 197 -12.70 9.67 -9.98
CA ASN A 197 -14.04 10.25 -9.94
C ASN A 197 -14.02 11.67 -9.31
N ASN A 198 -15.10 12.45 -9.53
CA ASN A 198 -15.33 13.76 -8.92
C ASN A 198 -14.20 14.78 -9.19
N ALA A 199 -13.75 14.89 -10.44
CA ALA A 199 -12.75 15.87 -10.91
C ALA A 199 -11.41 15.80 -10.14
N ARG A 200 -11.09 14.65 -9.55
CA ARG A 200 -9.84 14.38 -8.85
C ARG A 200 -8.87 13.70 -9.79
N SER A 201 -7.59 14.04 -9.68
CA SER A 201 -6.51 13.38 -10.41
C SER A 201 -5.24 13.30 -9.55
N THR A 202 -4.40 12.31 -9.86
CA THR A 202 -3.10 12.13 -9.22
C THR A 202 -2.00 12.02 -10.25
N LEU A 203 -0.78 12.42 -9.85
CA LEU A 203 0.41 12.38 -10.69
C LEU A 203 1.54 11.70 -9.91
N TYR A 204 2.25 10.80 -10.59
CA TYR A 204 3.36 10.00 -10.07
C TYR A 204 4.56 10.19 -10.98
N ALA A 205 5.60 10.90 -10.51
CA ALA A 205 6.73 11.31 -11.35
C ALA A 205 8.08 10.74 -10.91
N HIS A 206 9.10 11.02 -11.72
CA HIS A 206 10.49 10.55 -11.60
C HIS A 206 10.63 9.03 -11.63
N LEU A 207 9.65 8.32 -12.24
CA LEU A 207 9.63 6.86 -12.28
C LEU A 207 10.83 6.29 -13.08
N SER A 208 11.37 5.17 -12.64
CA SER A 208 12.36 4.39 -13.41
C SER A 208 11.68 3.55 -14.49
N ARG A 209 10.43 3.11 -14.22
CA ARG A 209 9.63 2.27 -15.13
C ARG A 209 8.16 2.60 -14.98
N ILE A 210 7.44 2.55 -16.09
CA ILE A 210 5.98 2.65 -16.14
C ILE A 210 5.42 1.26 -16.48
N ASP A 211 4.45 0.78 -15.70
CA ASP A 211 3.86 -0.56 -15.84
C ASP A 211 2.42 -0.50 -16.42
N VAL A 212 1.93 0.67 -16.80
CA VAL A 212 0.57 0.93 -17.31
C VAL A 212 0.60 1.79 -18.57
N LYS A 213 -0.52 1.87 -19.29
CA LYS A 213 -0.67 2.67 -20.51
C LYS A 213 -1.89 3.59 -20.43
N ALA A 214 -1.86 4.69 -21.18
CA ALA A 214 -2.98 5.62 -21.29
C ALA A 214 -4.28 4.88 -21.73
N GLY A 215 -5.41 5.26 -21.14
CA GLY A 215 -6.72 4.63 -21.33
C GLY A 215 -6.96 3.38 -20.48
N GLN A 216 -5.95 2.86 -19.80
CA GLN A 216 -6.11 1.68 -18.94
C GLN A 216 -6.92 2.02 -17.69
N ARG A 217 -7.94 1.18 -17.37
CA ARG A 217 -8.61 1.19 -16.07
C ARG A 217 -7.73 0.52 -15.04
N ILE A 218 -7.66 1.10 -13.88
CA ILE A 218 -6.84 0.63 -12.75
C ILE A 218 -7.65 0.68 -11.47
N GLU A 219 -7.32 -0.25 -10.57
CA GLU A 219 -7.93 -0.35 -9.24
C GLU A 219 -6.99 0.20 -8.17
N GLN A 220 -7.54 0.72 -7.07
CA GLN A 220 -6.79 1.19 -5.92
C GLN A 220 -5.77 0.14 -5.44
N GLY A 221 -4.54 0.57 -5.19
CA GLY A 221 -3.45 -0.32 -4.80
C GLY A 221 -2.76 -1.04 -5.95
N GLN A 222 -3.30 -0.97 -7.19
CA GLN A 222 -2.65 -1.58 -8.35
C GLN A 222 -1.31 -0.90 -8.63
N ARG A 223 -0.29 -1.71 -8.90
CA ARG A 223 1.04 -1.23 -9.29
C ARG A 223 0.98 -0.53 -10.65
N ILE A 224 1.60 0.65 -10.72
CA ILE A 224 1.63 1.51 -11.91
C ILE A 224 3.05 1.81 -12.41
N GLY A 225 4.07 1.50 -11.62
CA GLY A 225 5.45 1.74 -11.95
C GLY A 225 6.40 1.48 -10.79
N ALA A 226 7.59 2.07 -10.88
CA ALA A 226 8.61 1.96 -9.85
C ALA A 226 9.35 3.30 -9.68
N VAL A 227 9.78 3.57 -8.44
CA VAL A 227 10.59 4.75 -8.08
C VAL A 227 11.85 4.82 -8.93
N GLY A 228 12.21 6.01 -9.32
CA GLY A 228 13.43 6.33 -10.06
C GLY A 228 13.98 7.71 -9.72
N SER A 229 14.71 8.27 -10.67
CA SER A 229 15.31 9.63 -10.59
C SER A 229 15.34 10.26 -11.98
N THR A 230 14.33 10.01 -12.81
CA THR A 230 14.24 10.58 -14.16
C THR A 230 13.75 12.03 -14.13
N GLY A 231 14.05 12.82 -15.15
CA GLY A 231 13.69 14.24 -15.21
C GLY A 231 14.54 15.12 -14.27
N TRP A 232 13.93 16.16 -13.68
CA TRP A 232 14.63 17.09 -12.78
C TRP A 232 14.62 16.56 -11.34
N SER A 233 15.44 15.56 -11.09
CA SER A 233 15.56 14.91 -9.80
C SER A 233 17.00 14.94 -9.31
N THR A 234 17.20 15.16 -8.02
CA THR A 234 18.53 15.17 -7.37
C THR A 234 18.91 13.80 -6.78
N GLY A 235 18.01 12.83 -6.80
CA GLY A 235 18.22 11.48 -6.29
C GLY A 235 16.94 10.66 -6.31
N PRO A 236 16.99 9.35 -6.02
CA PRO A 236 15.84 8.47 -6.10
C PRO A 236 14.71 8.89 -5.14
N HIS A 237 13.56 9.22 -5.69
CA HIS A 237 12.34 9.54 -4.96
C HIS A 237 11.11 9.44 -5.87
N LEU A 238 9.94 9.33 -5.28
CA LEU A 238 8.66 9.54 -5.95
C LEU A 238 8.18 10.95 -5.66
N HIS A 239 7.90 11.74 -6.70
CA HIS A 239 7.12 12.96 -6.59
C HIS A 239 5.65 12.63 -6.83
N PHE A 240 4.80 12.97 -5.86
CA PHE A 240 3.37 12.65 -5.88
C PHE A 240 2.52 13.90 -5.73
N GLU A 241 1.57 14.10 -6.65
CA GLU A 241 0.63 15.21 -6.60
C GLU A 241 -0.81 14.71 -6.51
N PHE A 242 -1.64 15.47 -5.80
CA PHE A 242 -3.08 15.31 -5.78
C PHE A 242 -3.74 16.61 -6.25
N ARG A 243 -4.70 16.51 -7.18
CA ARG A 243 -5.38 17.64 -7.76
C ARG A 243 -6.90 17.48 -7.66
N VAL A 244 -7.59 18.58 -7.34
CA VAL A 244 -9.06 18.68 -7.35
C VAL A 244 -9.44 19.80 -8.28
N ASN A 245 -10.28 19.55 -9.29
CA ASN A 245 -10.62 20.50 -10.35
C ASN A 245 -9.38 21.14 -11.01
N GLY A 246 -8.31 20.35 -11.20
CA GLY A 246 -7.04 20.79 -11.76
C GLY A 246 -6.13 21.59 -10.80
N GLN A 247 -6.60 21.94 -9.61
CA GLN A 247 -5.82 22.65 -8.59
C GLN A 247 -5.09 21.69 -7.66
N HIS A 248 -3.80 21.93 -7.43
CA HIS A 248 -2.99 21.13 -6.52
C HIS A 248 -3.49 21.28 -5.08
N GLN A 249 -3.58 20.16 -4.40
CA GLN A 249 -3.96 20.05 -2.99
C GLN A 249 -2.88 19.30 -2.23
N ASP A 250 -2.77 19.55 -0.94
CA ASP A 250 -1.86 18.80 -0.08
C ASP A 250 -2.29 17.32 0.00
N PRO A 251 -1.52 16.38 -0.59
CA PRO A 251 -1.91 14.98 -0.62
C PRO A 251 -2.11 14.36 0.77
N LEU A 252 -1.37 14.83 1.79
CA LEU A 252 -1.46 14.31 3.15
C LEU A 252 -2.79 14.68 3.83
N ARG A 253 -3.38 15.81 3.45
CA ARG A 253 -4.70 16.23 3.95
C ARG A 253 -5.83 15.47 3.28
N ILE A 254 -5.71 15.23 1.97
CA ILE A 254 -6.74 14.51 1.19
C ILE A 254 -6.90 13.07 1.66
N ALA A 255 -5.79 12.39 1.95
CA ALA A 255 -5.83 11.02 2.48
C ALA A 255 -6.62 10.92 3.80
N LYS A 256 -6.50 11.95 4.67
CA LYS A 256 -7.27 12.01 5.93
C LYS A 256 -8.74 12.37 5.74
N ALA A 257 -9.05 13.17 4.72
CA ALA A 257 -10.41 13.68 4.46
C ALA A 257 -11.23 12.81 3.48
N SER A 258 -10.66 11.73 2.93
CA SER A 258 -11.39 10.88 1.98
C SER A 258 -12.49 10.12 2.71
N GLU A 259 -13.74 10.36 2.30
CA GLU A 259 -14.91 9.66 2.82
C GLU A 259 -14.85 8.16 2.52
N ALA A 260 -15.46 7.34 3.38
CA ALA A 260 -15.66 5.93 3.11
C ALA A 260 -16.47 5.77 1.81
N VAL A 261 -16.06 4.86 0.96
CA VAL A 261 -16.80 4.57 -0.28
C VAL A 261 -18.01 3.73 0.10
N ALA A 262 -19.21 4.24 -0.15
CA ALA A 262 -20.42 3.43 -0.09
C ALA A 262 -20.37 2.39 -1.24
N LEU A 263 -20.74 1.14 -0.92
CA LEU A 263 -20.92 0.08 -1.92
C LEU A 263 -22.21 0.29 -2.69
#